data_aed3c9ede67d65938de110324ba67085
#
_entry.id   aed3c9ede67d65938de110324ba67085
#
_cell.length_a   1.000
_cell.length_b   1.000
_cell.length_c   1.000
_cell.angle_alpha   90.00
_cell.angle_beta   90.00
_cell.angle_gamma   90.00
#
_symmetry.space_group_name_H-M   'P 1'
#
loop_
_entity.id
_entity.type
_entity.pdbx_description
1 polymer ?
#
loop_
_entity_poly.entity_id
_entity_poly.type
_entity_poly.pdbx_seq_one_letter_code
_entity_poly.pdbx_strand_id
1 'polypeptide(L)'
;WDCGSTGIGGVITGVLNQDMKVIGVAARDEGGFQAFFARPNSPIVEAGKGHGIIPELYGTADTWRGQEILCAVGTTNQFLLYKTLENFGLTLDDVNVVNMDSSAANTAFLTGQGDVAGVSGPIVFADDKKDFVMVSSDALAKTGIVTSFVAAPDAWKEKQEAITKWLEVVIMTNEWIEENQEEAAQYLTRMYEEDGYPSTDEANLDL
;
A
#
# COMPACT_ATOMS: atom_id res chain seq x y z
N TRP A 1 16.39 16.12 4.01
CA TRP A 1 16.24 14.89 4.81
C TRP A 1 17.51 14.05 4.74
N ASP A 2 17.81 13.26 5.76
CA ASP A 2 19.03 12.46 5.87
C ASP A 2 18.77 10.98 5.59
N CYS A 3 17.75 10.39 6.22
CA CYS A 3 17.29 9.02 6.01
C CYS A 3 15.78 8.92 6.25
N GLY A 4 15.20 7.81 5.85
CA GLY A 4 13.77 7.54 6.00
C GLY A 4 13.40 6.21 5.38
N SER A 5 12.09 5.92 5.26
CA SER A 5 11.58 4.74 4.59
C SER A 5 10.78 5.10 3.35
N THR A 6 10.80 4.21 2.36
CA THR A 6 9.99 4.37 1.15
C THR A 6 9.68 3.01 0.53
N GLY A 7 8.55 2.91 -0.14
CA GLY A 7 8.18 1.74 -0.91
C GLY A 7 8.98 1.61 -2.20
N ILE A 8 8.76 0.50 -2.91
CA ILE A 8 9.57 0.09 -4.07
C ILE A 8 9.64 1.14 -5.18
N GLY A 9 8.56 1.87 -5.44
CA GLY A 9 8.54 2.95 -6.44
C GLY A 9 9.51 4.08 -6.09
N GLY A 10 9.50 4.52 -4.83
CA GLY A 10 10.43 5.52 -4.30
C GLY A 10 11.88 5.04 -4.29
N VAL A 11 12.11 3.76 -3.97
CA VAL A 11 13.46 3.14 -4.03
C VAL A 11 14.00 3.21 -5.46
N ILE A 12 13.24 2.72 -6.44
CA ILE A 12 13.68 2.70 -7.85
C ILE A 12 14.00 4.12 -8.34
N THR A 13 13.06 5.05 -8.12
CA THR A 13 13.23 6.45 -8.57
C THR A 13 14.41 7.12 -7.87
N GLY A 14 14.52 6.95 -6.56
CA GLY A 14 15.57 7.58 -5.77
C GLY A 14 16.97 7.02 -6.07
N VAL A 15 17.10 5.71 -6.26
CA VAL A 15 18.39 5.09 -6.61
C VAL A 15 18.82 5.49 -8.02
N LEU A 16 17.90 5.46 -9.00
CA LEU A 16 18.24 5.74 -10.40
C LEU A 16 18.50 7.23 -10.68
N ASN A 17 17.78 8.12 -10.01
CA ASN A 17 17.79 9.54 -10.35
C ASN A 17 18.46 10.44 -9.30
N GLN A 18 18.68 9.94 -8.07
CA GLN A 18 19.15 10.74 -6.94
C GLN A 18 20.32 10.09 -6.18
N ASP A 19 20.90 8.99 -6.69
CA ASP A 19 21.97 8.23 -6.03
C ASP A 19 21.66 7.80 -4.59
N MET A 20 20.39 7.68 -4.23
CA MET A 20 19.94 7.22 -2.92
C MET A 20 20.56 5.88 -2.55
N LYS A 21 20.89 5.69 -1.30
CA LYS A 21 21.44 4.42 -0.78
C LYS A 21 20.35 3.65 -0.05
N VAL A 22 20.13 2.41 -0.43
CA VAL A 22 19.31 1.48 0.35
C VAL A 22 20.18 0.99 1.51
N ILE A 23 19.73 1.20 2.73
CA ILE A 23 20.47 0.91 3.96
C ILE A 23 19.85 -0.21 4.79
N GLY A 24 18.67 -0.68 4.42
CA GLY A 24 18.00 -1.80 5.08
C GLY A 24 16.61 -2.06 4.52
N VAL A 25 15.99 -3.14 4.98
CA VAL A 25 14.57 -3.44 4.78
C VAL A 25 13.81 -2.94 5.99
N ALA A 26 12.80 -2.11 5.78
CA ALA A 26 11.95 -1.58 6.83
C ALA A 26 10.79 -2.52 7.18
N ALA A 27 10.11 -3.01 6.14
CA ALA A 27 8.98 -3.91 6.29
C ALA A 27 8.80 -4.75 5.03
N ARG A 28 8.15 -5.88 5.18
CA ARG A 28 7.62 -6.69 4.09
C ARG A 28 6.15 -6.93 4.35
N ASP A 29 5.33 -6.31 3.52
CA ASP A 29 3.89 -6.44 3.60
C ASP A 29 3.43 -7.64 2.77
N GLU A 30 2.77 -8.59 3.42
CA GLU A 30 2.15 -9.79 2.83
C GLU A 30 0.73 -9.98 3.39
N GLY A 31 0.29 -9.06 4.25
CA GLY A 31 -0.94 -9.17 5.05
C GLY A 31 -2.18 -8.51 4.46
N GLY A 32 -2.09 -7.85 3.31
CA GLY A 32 -3.23 -7.15 2.73
C GLY A 32 -3.30 -5.67 3.11
N PHE A 33 -2.16 -5.07 3.45
CA PHE A 33 -2.04 -3.65 3.76
C PHE A 33 -2.30 -2.74 2.54
N GLN A 34 -2.18 -3.27 1.33
CA GLN A 34 -2.53 -2.62 0.08
C GLN A 34 -3.70 -3.37 -0.57
N ALA A 35 -4.77 -2.67 -0.94
CA ALA A 35 -5.91 -3.32 -1.56
C ALA A 35 -6.63 -2.45 -2.59
N PHE A 36 -7.33 -3.11 -3.50
CA PHE A 36 -8.27 -2.53 -4.44
C PHE A 36 -9.69 -3.04 -4.15
N PHE A 37 -10.62 -2.10 -4.05
CA PHE A 37 -12.03 -2.37 -3.79
C PHE A 37 -12.89 -1.97 -4.99
N ALA A 38 -13.90 -2.80 -5.27
CA ALA A 38 -14.93 -2.51 -6.26
C ALA A 38 -16.33 -2.67 -5.66
N ARG A 39 -17.33 -2.09 -6.32
CA ARG A 39 -18.73 -2.23 -5.90
C ARG A 39 -19.24 -3.64 -6.16
N PRO A 40 -20.14 -4.20 -5.33
CA PRO A 40 -20.65 -5.57 -5.49
C PRO A 40 -21.27 -5.86 -6.86
N ASN A 41 -21.86 -4.85 -7.50
CA ASN A 41 -22.48 -4.93 -8.82
C ASN A 41 -21.56 -4.48 -9.96
N SER A 42 -20.25 -4.38 -9.72
CA SER A 42 -19.29 -4.03 -10.77
C SER A 42 -19.02 -5.21 -11.68
N PRO A 43 -18.70 -4.99 -12.97
CA PRO A 43 -18.35 -6.08 -13.90
C PRO A 43 -17.19 -6.97 -13.40
N ILE A 44 -16.23 -6.38 -12.65
CA ILE A 44 -15.11 -7.11 -12.07
C ILE A 44 -15.61 -8.14 -11.04
N VAL A 45 -16.51 -7.73 -10.15
CA VAL A 45 -17.04 -8.60 -9.10
C VAL A 45 -17.99 -9.65 -9.69
N GLU A 46 -18.85 -9.27 -10.63
CA GLU A 46 -19.79 -10.18 -11.30
C GLU A 46 -19.08 -11.26 -12.11
N ALA A 47 -17.93 -10.97 -12.69
CA ALA A 47 -17.12 -11.96 -13.38
C ALA A 47 -16.54 -13.02 -12.42
N GLY A 48 -16.40 -12.70 -11.13
CA GLY A 48 -15.87 -13.63 -10.14
C GLY A 48 -14.35 -13.82 -10.22
N LYS A 49 -13.88 -14.94 -9.67
CA LYS A 49 -12.48 -15.32 -9.57
C LYS A 49 -12.11 -16.42 -10.57
N GLY A 50 -10.80 -16.71 -10.71
CA GLY A 50 -10.31 -17.88 -11.46
C GLY A 50 -9.98 -17.64 -12.92
N HIS A 51 -9.90 -16.39 -13.37
CA HIS A 51 -9.70 -16.05 -14.79
C HIS A 51 -8.28 -15.56 -15.13
N GLY A 52 -7.40 -15.47 -14.14
CA GLY A 52 -6.01 -15.03 -14.31
C GLY A 52 -4.99 -16.09 -13.90
N ILE A 53 -3.72 -15.72 -13.92
CA ILE A 53 -2.59 -16.55 -13.45
C ILE A 53 -2.75 -16.85 -11.95
N ILE A 54 -3.19 -15.84 -11.18
CA ILE A 54 -3.50 -15.95 -9.75
C ILE A 54 -5.02 -16.07 -9.62
N PRO A 55 -5.53 -17.25 -9.28
CA PRO A 55 -6.98 -17.49 -9.33
C PRO A 55 -7.78 -16.79 -8.23
N GLU A 56 -7.11 -16.25 -7.21
CA GLU A 56 -7.74 -15.54 -6.10
C GLU A 56 -8.20 -14.12 -6.47
N LEU A 57 -7.66 -13.52 -7.54
CA LEU A 57 -8.03 -12.19 -8.00
C LEU A 57 -9.35 -12.21 -8.77
N TYR A 58 -10.13 -11.14 -8.62
CA TYR A 58 -11.42 -10.97 -9.30
C TYR A 58 -11.27 -10.38 -10.69
N GLY A 59 -12.21 -10.74 -11.56
CA GLY A 59 -12.38 -10.15 -12.90
C GLY A 59 -11.68 -10.91 -14.00
N THR A 60 -11.76 -10.37 -15.19
CA THR A 60 -11.13 -10.83 -16.44
C THR A 60 -10.41 -9.66 -17.09
N ALA A 61 -9.61 -9.91 -18.14
CA ALA A 61 -9.02 -8.84 -18.94
C ALA A 61 -10.06 -7.83 -19.44
N ASP A 62 -11.21 -8.32 -19.92
CA ASP A 62 -12.26 -7.45 -20.47
C ASP A 62 -12.95 -6.61 -19.39
N THR A 63 -13.11 -7.13 -18.17
CA THR A 63 -13.77 -6.38 -17.08
C THR A 63 -12.86 -5.37 -16.41
N TRP A 64 -11.55 -5.53 -16.47
CA TRP A 64 -10.58 -4.55 -16.01
C TRP A 64 -10.32 -3.44 -17.04
N ARG A 65 -10.41 -3.77 -18.33
CA ARG A 65 -10.10 -2.83 -19.41
C ARG A 65 -11.00 -1.60 -19.38
N GLY A 66 -10.38 -0.42 -19.42
CA GLY A 66 -11.06 0.88 -19.45
C GLY A 66 -11.64 1.35 -18.13
N GLN A 67 -11.48 0.58 -17.03
CA GLN A 67 -11.96 1.00 -15.70
C GLN A 67 -11.24 2.25 -15.22
N GLU A 68 -11.95 3.11 -14.50
CA GLU A 68 -11.40 4.26 -13.78
C GLU A 68 -10.90 3.82 -12.41
N ILE A 69 -9.59 3.86 -12.23
CA ILE A 69 -8.91 3.39 -11.02
C ILE A 69 -8.39 4.58 -10.22
N LEU A 70 -8.94 4.80 -9.04
CA LEU A 70 -8.46 5.81 -8.09
C LEU A 70 -7.25 5.23 -7.34
N CYS A 71 -6.04 5.75 -7.54
CA CYS A 71 -4.81 5.13 -7.06
C CYS A 71 -3.68 6.15 -6.89
N ALA A 72 -2.88 6.00 -5.85
CA ALA A 72 -1.70 6.82 -5.62
C ALA A 72 -0.55 6.41 -6.56
N VAL A 73 -0.25 7.26 -7.54
CA VAL A 73 0.80 7.02 -8.54
C VAL A 73 2.20 7.15 -7.92
N GLY A 74 3.13 6.30 -8.35
CA GLY A 74 4.50 6.27 -7.84
C GLY A 74 4.68 5.56 -6.49
N THR A 75 3.62 4.93 -5.98
CA THR A 75 3.61 4.25 -4.68
C THR A 75 3.53 2.73 -4.80
N THR A 76 3.56 2.05 -3.65
CA THR A 76 3.31 0.60 -3.54
C THR A 76 1.91 0.21 -4.01
N ASN A 77 0.93 1.10 -3.87
CA ASN A 77 -0.44 0.87 -4.34
C ASN A 77 -0.48 0.76 -5.88
N GLN A 78 0.23 1.65 -6.60
CA GLN A 78 0.36 1.51 -8.07
C GLN A 78 1.11 0.23 -8.46
N PHE A 79 2.12 -0.18 -7.68
CA PHE A 79 2.82 -1.44 -7.93
C PHE A 79 1.87 -2.65 -7.81
N LEU A 80 0.99 -2.66 -6.81
CA LEU A 80 -0.05 -3.69 -6.70
C LEU A 80 -1.01 -3.65 -7.90
N LEU A 81 -1.41 -2.45 -8.37
CA LEU A 81 -2.23 -2.32 -9.58
C LEU A 81 -1.55 -2.97 -10.79
N TYR A 82 -0.27 -2.66 -10.99
CA TYR A 82 0.52 -3.27 -12.07
C TYR A 82 0.48 -4.81 -11.97
N LYS A 83 0.71 -5.36 -10.78
CA LYS A 83 0.66 -6.82 -10.55
C LYS A 83 -0.73 -7.42 -10.76
N THR A 84 -1.76 -6.70 -10.39
CA THR A 84 -3.16 -7.10 -10.65
C THR A 84 -3.46 -7.15 -12.14
N LEU A 85 -3.07 -6.13 -12.88
CA LEU A 85 -3.30 -6.05 -14.34
C LEU A 85 -2.46 -7.09 -15.08
N GLU A 86 -1.18 -7.26 -14.71
CA GLU A 86 -0.29 -8.30 -15.28
C GLU A 86 -0.90 -9.70 -15.16
N ASN A 87 -1.63 -10.00 -14.06
CA ASN A 87 -2.35 -11.25 -13.88
C ASN A 87 -3.33 -11.58 -15.02
N PHE A 88 -3.87 -10.56 -15.66
CA PHE A 88 -4.83 -10.67 -16.78
C PHE A 88 -4.19 -10.34 -18.13
N GLY A 89 -2.86 -10.17 -18.21
CA GLY A 89 -2.16 -9.78 -19.44
C GLY A 89 -2.40 -8.33 -19.86
N LEU A 90 -2.77 -7.47 -18.91
CA LEU A 90 -2.99 -6.04 -19.11
C LEU A 90 -1.81 -5.23 -18.58
N THR A 91 -1.79 -3.96 -18.97
CA THR A 91 -0.84 -2.93 -18.51
C THR A 91 -1.60 -1.73 -17.97
N LEU A 92 -0.87 -0.74 -17.42
CA LEU A 92 -1.48 0.51 -16.98
C LEU A 92 -2.13 1.32 -18.12
N ASP A 93 -1.73 1.10 -19.36
CA ASP A 93 -2.32 1.75 -20.54
C ASP A 93 -3.71 1.21 -20.88
N ASP A 94 -4.08 0.06 -20.33
CA ASP A 94 -5.40 -0.56 -20.55
C ASP A 94 -6.49 -0.04 -19.60
N VAL A 95 -6.13 0.82 -18.62
CA VAL A 95 -7.04 1.38 -17.61
C VAL A 95 -6.87 2.90 -17.47
N ASN A 96 -7.82 3.57 -16.84
CA ASN A 96 -7.77 5.01 -16.60
C ASN A 96 -7.36 5.27 -15.14
N VAL A 97 -6.08 5.51 -14.87
CA VAL A 97 -5.60 5.80 -13.52
C VAL A 97 -5.81 7.28 -13.17
N VAL A 98 -6.58 7.53 -12.13
CA VAL A 98 -6.76 8.86 -11.53
C VAL A 98 -5.87 8.95 -10.29
N ASN A 99 -4.87 9.82 -10.34
CA ASN A 99 -3.90 9.96 -9.26
C ASN A 99 -4.52 10.67 -8.05
N MET A 100 -4.68 9.95 -6.95
CA MET A 100 -5.05 10.49 -5.64
C MET A 100 -4.47 9.61 -4.53
N ASP A 101 -4.22 10.23 -3.36
CA ASP A 101 -3.83 9.47 -2.17
C ASP A 101 -4.96 8.57 -1.66
N SER A 102 -4.64 7.66 -0.74
CA SER A 102 -5.59 6.66 -0.23
C SER A 102 -6.82 7.30 0.43
N SER A 103 -6.67 8.41 1.14
CA SER A 103 -7.80 9.09 1.82
C SER A 103 -8.74 9.75 0.82
N ALA A 104 -8.16 10.46 -0.17
CA ALA A 104 -8.93 11.08 -1.25
C ALA A 104 -9.61 10.02 -2.13
N ALA A 105 -8.91 8.94 -2.48
CA ALA A 105 -9.45 7.82 -3.25
C ALA A 105 -10.62 7.15 -2.52
N ASN A 106 -10.48 6.92 -1.21
CA ASN A 106 -11.55 6.38 -0.39
C ASN A 106 -12.79 7.30 -0.41
N THR A 107 -12.61 8.57 -0.10
CA THR A 107 -13.70 9.55 -0.04
C THR A 107 -14.41 9.68 -1.39
N ALA A 108 -13.67 9.76 -2.49
CA ALA A 108 -14.22 9.81 -3.84
C ALA A 108 -15.03 8.55 -4.17
N PHE A 109 -14.49 7.37 -3.83
CA PHE A 109 -15.15 6.09 -4.09
C PHE A 109 -16.44 5.91 -3.28
N LEU A 110 -16.45 6.29 -1.99
CA LEU A 110 -17.64 6.28 -1.14
C LEU A 110 -18.77 7.19 -1.69
N THR A 111 -18.40 8.28 -2.36
CA THR A 111 -19.36 9.21 -2.99
C THR A 111 -19.75 8.83 -4.43
N GLY A 112 -19.31 7.67 -4.91
CA GLY A 112 -19.72 7.11 -6.20
C GLY A 112 -18.78 7.39 -7.36
N GLN A 113 -17.60 8.00 -7.13
CA GLN A 113 -16.60 8.24 -8.17
C GLN A 113 -15.70 7.01 -8.37
N GLY A 114 -15.13 6.87 -9.55
CA GLY A 114 -14.27 5.76 -9.95
C GLY A 114 -14.97 4.40 -9.96
N ASP A 115 -14.40 3.45 -10.64
CA ASP A 115 -14.90 2.08 -10.70
C ASP A 115 -14.23 1.18 -9.66
N VAL A 116 -12.97 1.48 -9.37
CA VAL A 116 -12.12 0.77 -8.40
C VAL A 116 -11.33 1.78 -7.58
N ALA A 117 -11.24 1.57 -6.27
CA ALA A 117 -10.40 2.36 -5.38
C ALA A 117 -9.23 1.57 -4.84
N GLY A 118 -8.03 2.10 -5.00
CA GLY A 118 -6.81 1.61 -4.39
C GLY A 118 -6.53 2.35 -3.10
N VAL A 119 -6.47 1.63 -1.99
CA VAL A 119 -6.20 2.18 -0.66
C VAL A 119 -5.15 1.37 0.07
N SER A 120 -4.57 1.98 1.09
CA SER A 120 -3.57 1.36 1.97
C SER A 120 -4.08 1.36 3.41
N GLY A 121 -3.52 0.50 4.26
CA GLY A 121 -3.82 0.56 5.70
C GLY A 121 -3.59 1.95 6.30
N PRO A 122 -4.36 2.36 7.33
CA PRO A 122 -5.43 1.59 7.99
C PRO A 122 -6.78 1.57 7.23
N ILE A 123 -6.92 2.34 6.14
CA ILE A 123 -8.17 2.50 5.39
C ILE A 123 -8.69 1.16 4.84
N VAL A 124 -7.79 0.22 4.51
CA VAL A 124 -8.17 -1.13 4.06
C VAL A 124 -9.07 -1.84 5.07
N PHE A 125 -8.83 -1.63 6.36
CA PHE A 125 -9.52 -2.30 7.47
C PHE A 125 -10.70 -1.49 8.04
N ALA A 126 -10.98 -0.32 7.48
CA ALA A 126 -12.07 0.53 7.96
C ALA A 126 -13.45 -0.11 7.73
N ASP A 127 -14.37 0.14 8.64
CA ASP A 127 -15.72 -0.40 8.62
C ASP A 127 -16.54 -0.06 7.37
N ASP A 128 -16.26 1.07 6.73
CA ASP A 128 -16.88 1.50 5.48
C ASP A 128 -16.57 0.61 4.27
N LYS A 129 -15.62 -0.33 4.42
CA LYS A 129 -15.27 -1.32 3.38
C LYS A 129 -16.18 -2.54 3.36
N LYS A 130 -17.03 -2.74 4.38
CA LYS A 130 -17.93 -3.92 4.48
C LYS A 130 -18.93 -4.03 3.33
N ASP A 131 -19.27 -2.90 2.71
CA ASP A 131 -20.20 -2.84 1.58
C ASP A 131 -19.52 -3.01 0.22
N PHE A 132 -18.21 -3.17 0.18
CA PHE A 132 -17.42 -3.31 -1.03
C PHE A 132 -16.71 -4.67 -1.08
N VAL A 133 -16.25 -5.04 -2.27
CA VAL A 133 -15.53 -6.30 -2.48
C VAL A 133 -14.05 -6.00 -2.71
N MET A 134 -13.19 -6.59 -1.90
CA MET A 134 -11.75 -6.58 -2.14
C MET A 134 -11.45 -7.44 -3.38
N VAL A 135 -11.16 -6.80 -4.50
CA VAL A 135 -10.92 -7.47 -5.79
C VAL A 135 -9.47 -7.85 -6.01
N SER A 136 -8.56 -7.15 -5.33
CA SER A 136 -7.13 -7.44 -5.27
C SER A 136 -6.53 -6.90 -3.97
N SER A 137 -5.51 -7.56 -3.47
CA SER A 137 -4.61 -7.08 -2.41
C SER A 137 -3.25 -7.71 -2.59
N ASP A 138 -2.24 -7.21 -1.90
CA ASP A 138 -0.91 -7.83 -1.87
C ASP A 138 -0.97 -9.28 -1.38
N ALA A 139 -1.80 -9.58 -0.37
CA ALA A 139 -2.07 -10.95 0.09
C ALA A 139 -2.73 -11.81 -1.01
N LEU A 140 -3.80 -11.32 -1.65
CA LEU A 140 -4.48 -12.06 -2.73
C LEU A 140 -3.58 -12.24 -3.95
N ALA A 141 -2.82 -11.21 -4.31
CA ALA A 141 -1.87 -11.24 -5.42
C ALA A 141 -0.59 -12.03 -5.11
N LYS A 142 -0.43 -12.51 -3.88
CA LYS A 142 0.76 -13.24 -3.39
C LYS A 142 2.05 -12.49 -3.68
N THR A 143 2.00 -11.17 -3.56
CA THR A 143 3.12 -10.29 -3.83
C THR A 143 3.58 -9.62 -2.55
N GLY A 144 4.79 -9.94 -2.10
CA GLY A 144 5.39 -9.25 -0.97
C GLY A 144 5.82 -7.85 -1.39
N ILE A 145 5.23 -6.85 -0.76
CA ILE A 145 5.61 -5.45 -0.96
C ILE A 145 6.68 -5.08 0.04
N VAL A 146 7.85 -4.70 -0.45
CA VAL A 146 8.99 -4.33 0.40
C VAL A 146 9.07 -2.81 0.53
N THR A 147 9.10 -2.36 1.78
CA THR A 147 9.49 -1.01 2.16
C THR A 147 10.93 -1.03 2.62
N SER A 148 11.74 -0.10 2.15
CA SER A 148 13.17 -0.05 2.45
C SER A 148 13.54 1.21 3.20
N PHE A 149 14.51 1.11 4.09
CA PHE A 149 15.22 2.25 4.63
C PHE A 149 16.21 2.77 3.60
N VAL A 150 16.22 4.07 3.43
CA VAL A 150 17.06 4.77 2.45
C VAL A 150 17.77 5.95 3.09
N ALA A 151 18.93 6.31 2.57
CA ALA A 151 19.67 7.49 2.98
C ALA A 151 19.99 8.37 1.77
N ALA A 152 19.99 9.69 1.98
CA ALA A 152 20.49 10.64 1.00
C ALA A 152 22.00 10.45 0.80
N PRO A 153 22.55 10.68 -0.42
CA PRO A 153 23.96 10.43 -0.73
C PRO A 153 24.93 11.15 0.19
N ASP A 154 24.65 12.40 0.52
CA ASP A 154 25.50 13.21 1.38
C ASP A 154 25.39 12.79 2.86
N ALA A 155 24.20 12.45 3.33
CA ALA A 155 24.02 11.92 4.66
C ALA A 155 24.72 10.57 4.85
N TRP A 156 24.66 9.69 3.82
CA TRP A 156 25.40 8.44 3.83
C TRP A 156 26.93 8.63 3.95
N LYS A 157 27.48 9.69 3.36
CA LYS A 157 28.92 9.99 3.44
C LYS A 157 29.31 10.64 4.75
N GLU A 158 28.49 11.56 5.26
CA GLU A 158 28.89 12.50 6.32
C GLU A 158 28.31 12.16 7.69
N LYS A 159 27.21 11.36 7.74
CA LYS A 159 26.42 11.14 8.96
C LYS A 159 26.20 9.64 9.29
N GLN A 160 27.13 8.76 8.88
CA GLN A 160 26.96 7.31 9.06
C GLN A 160 26.69 6.91 10.52
N GLU A 161 27.35 7.54 11.50
CA GLU A 161 27.12 7.26 12.91
C GLU A 161 25.67 7.60 13.33
N ALA A 162 25.15 8.73 12.87
CA ALA A 162 23.77 9.14 13.17
C ALA A 162 22.75 8.20 12.50
N ILE A 163 23.00 7.78 11.27
CA ILE A 163 22.16 6.81 10.55
C ILE A 163 22.17 5.46 11.26
N THR A 164 23.35 4.99 11.72
CA THR A 164 23.46 3.74 12.48
C THR A 164 22.65 3.81 13.78
N LYS A 165 22.78 4.88 14.53
CA LYS A 165 22.00 5.08 15.76
C LYS A 165 20.49 5.15 15.49
N TRP A 166 20.08 5.77 14.39
CA TRP A 166 18.68 5.79 14.00
C TRP A 166 18.15 4.38 13.69
N LEU A 167 18.91 3.55 12.96
CA LEU A 167 18.54 2.16 12.70
C LEU A 167 18.50 1.32 14.01
N GLU A 168 19.42 1.54 14.93
CA GLU A 168 19.40 0.89 16.25
C GLU A 168 18.10 1.23 17.01
N VAL A 169 17.70 2.51 17.01
CA VAL A 169 16.43 2.93 17.63
C VAL A 169 15.22 2.27 16.94
N VAL A 170 15.22 2.17 15.62
CA VAL A 170 14.14 1.49 14.89
C VAL A 170 14.05 0.02 15.30
N ILE A 171 15.18 -0.70 15.38
CA ILE A 171 15.21 -2.09 15.84
C ILE A 171 14.67 -2.22 17.26
N MET A 172 15.15 -1.38 18.18
CA MET A 172 14.65 -1.38 19.56
C MET A 172 13.16 -1.06 19.65
N THR A 173 12.66 -0.19 18.77
CA THR A 173 11.22 0.14 18.71
C THR A 173 10.42 -1.06 18.22
N ASN A 174 10.88 -1.80 17.21
CA ASN A 174 10.21 -3.00 16.74
C ASN A 174 10.16 -4.09 17.85
N GLU A 175 11.27 -4.31 18.54
CA GLU A 175 11.32 -5.24 19.69
C GLU A 175 10.33 -4.81 20.79
N TRP A 176 10.25 -3.51 21.06
CA TRP A 176 9.29 -2.97 22.03
C TRP A 176 7.83 -3.17 21.58
N ILE A 177 7.53 -2.97 20.30
CA ILE A 177 6.19 -3.19 19.72
C ILE A 177 5.78 -4.66 19.88
N GLU A 178 6.67 -5.62 19.59
CA GLU A 178 6.40 -7.05 19.77
C GLU A 178 6.02 -7.40 21.20
N GLU A 179 6.63 -6.73 22.19
CA GLU A 179 6.37 -6.97 23.61
C GLU A 179 5.18 -6.16 24.16
N ASN A 180 4.74 -5.09 23.47
CA ASN A 180 3.75 -4.13 23.96
C ASN A 180 2.68 -3.79 22.91
N GLN A 181 2.13 -4.80 22.23
CA GLN A 181 1.23 -4.61 21.09
C GLN A 181 0.02 -3.73 21.38
N GLU A 182 -0.63 -3.90 22.57
CA GLU A 182 -1.79 -3.08 22.93
C GLU A 182 -1.44 -1.58 23.08
N GLU A 183 -0.29 -1.27 23.70
CA GLU A 183 0.17 0.11 23.84
C GLU A 183 0.62 0.69 22.50
N ALA A 184 1.27 -0.11 21.67
CA ALA A 184 1.66 0.28 20.30
C ALA A 184 0.45 0.60 19.44
N ALA A 185 -0.62 -0.21 19.49
CA ALA A 185 -1.87 0.06 18.80
C ALA A 185 -2.49 1.40 19.20
N GLN A 186 -2.48 1.77 20.50
CA GLN A 186 -2.95 3.07 20.97
C GLN A 186 -2.12 4.25 20.43
N TYR A 187 -0.80 4.08 20.28
CA TYR A 187 0.04 5.11 19.65
C TYR A 187 -0.28 5.25 18.17
N LEU A 188 -0.48 4.15 17.47
CA LEU A 188 -0.88 4.16 16.04
C LEU A 188 -2.25 4.81 15.84
N THR A 189 -3.24 4.46 16.66
CA THR A 189 -4.58 5.07 16.61
C THR A 189 -4.47 6.59 16.73
N ARG A 190 -3.74 7.07 17.73
CA ARG A 190 -3.54 8.51 17.93
C ARG A 190 -2.85 9.18 16.75
N MET A 191 -1.80 8.58 16.22
CA MET A 191 -1.07 9.10 15.07
C MET A 191 -1.98 9.23 13.85
N TYR A 192 -2.77 8.19 13.56
CA TYR A 192 -3.69 8.20 12.43
C TYR A 192 -4.82 9.21 12.60
N GLU A 193 -5.37 9.37 13.81
CA GLU A 193 -6.38 10.38 14.13
C GLU A 193 -5.83 11.81 13.94
N GLU A 194 -4.61 12.08 14.38
CA GLU A 194 -3.93 13.37 14.20
C GLU A 194 -3.73 13.70 12.72
N ASP A 195 -3.50 12.69 11.88
CA ASP A 195 -3.36 12.82 10.41
C ASP A 195 -4.73 12.81 9.69
N GLY A 196 -5.84 12.68 10.43
CA GLY A 196 -7.20 12.70 9.88
C GLY A 196 -7.65 11.37 9.27
N TYR A 197 -6.97 10.27 9.58
CA TYR A 197 -7.38 8.93 9.18
C TYR A 197 -8.22 8.27 10.28
N PRO A 198 -9.42 7.74 9.97
CA PRO A 198 -10.16 6.95 10.94
C PRO A 198 -9.39 5.66 11.26
N SER A 199 -9.17 5.42 12.55
CA SER A 199 -8.50 4.22 13.04
C SER A 199 -9.02 3.83 14.42
N THR A 200 -8.80 2.58 14.82
CA THR A 200 -9.14 2.05 16.14
C THR A 200 -8.00 1.16 16.64
N ASP A 201 -7.88 1.03 17.97
CA ASP A 201 -6.87 0.17 18.58
C ASP A 201 -7.02 -1.28 18.13
N GLU A 202 -8.26 -1.77 17.98
CA GLU A 202 -8.55 -3.11 17.51
C GLU A 202 -8.05 -3.34 16.07
N ALA A 203 -8.30 -2.40 15.16
CA ALA A 203 -7.81 -2.48 13.79
C ALA A 203 -6.28 -2.40 13.70
N ASN A 204 -5.64 -1.69 14.64
CA ASN A 204 -4.17 -1.57 14.67
C ASN A 204 -3.47 -2.74 15.36
N LEU A 205 -4.20 -3.58 16.12
CA LEU A 205 -3.67 -4.84 16.64
C LEU A 205 -3.54 -5.92 15.57
N ASP A 206 -4.30 -5.81 14.47
CA ASP A 206 -4.27 -6.74 13.35
C ASP A 206 -3.20 -6.36 12.28
N LEU A 207 -2.53 -5.21 12.45
CA LEU A 207 -1.43 -4.75 11.60
C LEU A 207 -0.07 -5.30 12.06
#